data_3e7f6dc1d5374123a3961654fa06f869
#
_entry.id   3e7f6dc1d5374123a3961654fa06f869
#
_cell.length_a   1.000
_cell.length_b   1.000
_cell.length_c   1.000
_cell.angle_alpha   90.00
_cell.angle_beta   90.00
_cell.angle_gamma   90.00
#
_symmetry.space_group_name_H-M   'P 1'
#
loop_
_entity.id
_entity.type
_entity.pdbx_description
1 polymer ?
#
loop_
_entity_poly.entity_id
_entity_poly.type
_entity_poly.pdbx_seq_one_letter_code
_entity_poly.pdbx_strand_id
1 'polypeptide(L)'
;MEITLREDLDPDTDFYYHHQFKIYHDSYLIWDRDTWEAVLGTCSVYRIEVGGKYAGDVILEDKGKGTKSIIDFSVLPEYQGRGVGRAVLEKVKKMGGQLTAVTRKETFDFFLKCGFVLKKLIKNYYHPGVDGYYIVTME
;
A
#
# COMPACT_ATOMS: atom_id res chain seq x y z
N MET A 1 -8.72 12.53 -15.66
CA MET A 1 -8.48 11.10 -15.34
C MET A 1 -9.26 10.75 -14.08
N GLU A 2 -10.19 9.82 -14.21
CA GLU A 2 -11.01 9.43 -13.07
C GLU A 2 -10.33 8.35 -12.26
N ILE A 3 -10.07 8.63 -10.98
CA ILE A 3 -9.41 7.71 -10.06
C ILE A 3 -10.42 7.34 -8.99
N THR A 4 -10.71 6.04 -8.87
CA THR A 4 -11.67 5.51 -7.91
C THR A 4 -10.97 4.53 -6.98
N LEU A 5 -11.33 4.57 -5.71
CA LEU A 5 -10.89 3.58 -4.71
C LEU A 5 -12.12 2.77 -4.31
N ARG A 6 -12.18 1.51 -4.74
CA ARG A 6 -13.35 0.66 -4.56
C ARG A 6 -13.02 -0.51 -3.64
N GLU A 7 -13.78 -0.67 -2.58
CA GLU A 7 -13.58 -1.78 -1.65
C GLU A 7 -13.89 -3.11 -2.33
N ASP A 8 -12.99 -4.06 -2.19
CA ASP A 8 -13.14 -5.43 -2.70
C ASP A 8 -13.61 -6.30 -1.54
N LEU A 9 -14.89 -6.64 -1.52
CA LEU A 9 -15.51 -7.37 -0.41
C LEU A 9 -15.32 -8.89 -0.52
N ASP A 10 -14.85 -9.37 -1.66
CA ASP A 10 -14.59 -10.80 -1.90
C ASP A 10 -13.31 -10.95 -2.72
N PRO A 11 -12.15 -10.58 -2.14
CA PRO A 11 -10.91 -10.54 -2.90
C PRO A 11 -10.43 -11.93 -3.30
N ASP A 12 -10.05 -12.06 -4.58
CA ASP A 12 -9.52 -13.29 -5.15
C ASP A 12 -8.01 -13.37 -4.92
N THR A 13 -7.58 -14.35 -4.15
CA THR A 13 -6.16 -14.54 -3.82
C THR A 13 -5.29 -14.66 -5.07
N ASP A 14 -5.72 -15.43 -6.07
CA ASP A 14 -4.93 -15.62 -7.29
C ASP A 14 -4.75 -14.32 -8.06
N PHE A 15 -5.79 -13.48 -8.11
CA PHE A 15 -5.71 -12.19 -8.79
C PHE A 15 -4.59 -11.33 -8.19
N TYR A 16 -4.59 -11.14 -6.87
CA TYR A 16 -3.61 -10.29 -6.19
C TYR A 16 -2.22 -10.92 -6.19
N TYR A 17 -2.15 -12.23 -5.97
CA TYR A 17 -0.88 -12.95 -6.03
C TYR A 17 -0.17 -12.73 -7.37
N HIS A 18 -0.88 -12.87 -8.48
CA HIS A 18 -0.27 -12.70 -9.80
C HIS A 18 0.05 -11.25 -10.13
N HIS A 19 -0.77 -10.30 -9.71
CA HIS A 19 -0.54 -8.89 -10.02
C HIS A 19 0.69 -8.32 -9.32
N GLN A 20 1.08 -8.85 -8.17
CA GLN A 20 2.28 -8.36 -7.46
C GLN A 20 3.54 -8.47 -8.32
N PHE A 21 3.62 -9.49 -9.19
CA PHE A 21 4.79 -9.70 -10.03
C PHE A 21 4.95 -8.63 -11.11
N LYS A 22 3.92 -7.88 -11.40
CA LYS A 22 4.00 -6.73 -12.32
C LYS A 22 4.58 -5.49 -11.65
N ILE A 23 4.64 -5.48 -10.33
CA ILE A 23 5.01 -4.31 -9.53
C ILE A 23 6.34 -4.52 -8.83
N TYR A 24 6.51 -5.65 -8.17
CA TYR A 24 7.68 -5.95 -7.34
C TYR A 24 8.60 -6.94 -8.07
N HIS A 25 9.90 -6.60 -8.13
CA HIS A 25 10.91 -7.41 -8.80
C HIS A 25 11.88 -8.05 -7.81
N ASP A 26 11.94 -7.55 -6.58
CA ASP A 26 12.79 -8.11 -5.54
C ASP A 26 12.04 -9.20 -4.79
N SER A 27 12.64 -10.38 -4.67
CA SER A 27 11.99 -11.56 -4.08
C SER A 27 11.52 -11.34 -2.65
N TYR A 28 12.22 -10.52 -1.88
CA TYR A 28 11.87 -10.26 -0.48
C TYR A 28 10.62 -9.36 -0.34
N LEU A 29 10.12 -8.80 -1.43
CA LEU A 29 8.87 -8.02 -1.45
C LEU A 29 7.68 -8.85 -1.89
N ILE A 30 7.91 -10.07 -2.39
CA ILE A 30 6.86 -10.94 -2.90
C ILE A 30 6.28 -11.77 -1.75
N TRP A 31 4.97 -11.74 -1.61
CA TRP A 31 4.27 -12.61 -0.67
C TRP A 31 3.85 -13.89 -1.37
N ASP A 32 3.95 -15.03 -0.66
CA ASP A 32 3.44 -16.29 -1.17
C ASP A 32 1.89 -16.32 -1.10
N ARG A 33 1.29 -17.37 -1.65
CA ARG A 33 -0.18 -17.49 -1.68
C ARG A 33 -0.79 -17.51 -0.29
N ASP A 34 -0.18 -18.22 0.64
CA ASP A 34 -0.70 -18.33 2.01
C ASP A 34 -0.71 -16.98 2.71
N THR A 35 0.34 -16.19 2.50
CA THR A 35 0.41 -14.82 3.04
C THR A 35 -0.68 -13.93 2.44
N TRP A 36 -0.84 -13.99 1.11
CA TRP A 36 -1.91 -13.23 0.44
C TRP A 36 -3.28 -13.63 0.97
N GLU A 37 -3.55 -14.93 1.09
CA GLU A 37 -4.83 -15.41 1.60
C GLU A 37 -5.12 -14.89 3.00
N ALA A 38 -4.12 -14.94 3.88
CA ALA A 38 -4.25 -14.44 5.26
C ALA A 38 -4.52 -12.93 5.28
N VAL A 39 -3.77 -12.15 4.51
CA VAL A 39 -3.92 -10.69 4.45
C VAL A 39 -5.29 -10.31 3.89
N LEU A 40 -5.69 -10.92 2.78
CA LEU A 40 -6.97 -10.61 2.14
C LEU A 40 -8.15 -10.99 3.03
N GLY A 41 -7.98 -12.02 3.88
CA GLY A 41 -9.04 -12.47 4.79
C GLY A 41 -9.16 -11.67 6.08
N THR A 42 -8.17 -10.82 6.42
CA THR A 42 -8.14 -10.11 7.71
C THR A 42 -8.06 -8.59 7.58
N CYS A 43 -7.77 -8.08 6.39
CA CYS A 43 -7.60 -6.65 6.15
C CYS A 43 -8.68 -6.11 5.24
N SER A 44 -8.82 -4.78 5.20
CA SER A 44 -9.69 -4.11 4.23
C SER A 44 -8.92 -3.93 2.93
N VAL A 45 -9.49 -4.43 1.84
CA VAL A 45 -8.85 -4.45 0.52
C VAL A 45 -9.58 -3.47 -0.39
N TYR A 46 -8.82 -2.55 -1.00
CA TYR A 46 -9.36 -1.57 -1.94
C TYR A 46 -8.66 -1.70 -3.27
N ARG A 47 -9.44 -1.72 -4.35
CA ARG A 47 -8.91 -1.68 -5.71
C ARG A 47 -8.77 -0.22 -6.13
N ILE A 48 -7.63 0.11 -6.70
CA ILE A 48 -7.44 1.39 -7.38
C ILE A 48 -7.92 1.19 -8.80
N GLU A 49 -8.84 2.04 -9.25
CA GLU A 49 -9.35 1.99 -10.62
C GLU A 49 -9.13 3.34 -11.30
N VAL A 50 -8.65 3.30 -12.52
CA VAL A 50 -8.46 4.48 -13.37
C VAL A 50 -9.30 4.28 -14.61
N GLY A 51 -10.31 5.14 -14.80
CA GLY A 51 -11.24 4.98 -15.91
C GLY A 51 -11.97 3.64 -15.89
N GLY A 52 -12.23 3.10 -14.69
CA GLY A 52 -12.92 1.82 -14.53
C GLY A 52 -12.03 0.59 -14.65
N LYS A 53 -10.73 0.75 -14.90
CA LYS A 53 -9.78 -0.36 -15.03
C LYS A 53 -8.91 -0.50 -13.79
N TYR A 54 -8.59 -1.74 -13.43
CA TYR A 54 -7.72 -2.04 -12.30
C TYR A 54 -6.33 -1.39 -12.51
N ALA A 55 -5.89 -0.62 -11.54
CA ALA A 55 -4.62 0.10 -11.60
C ALA A 55 -3.71 -0.19 -10.40
N GLY A 56 -4.17 -0.95 -9.43
CA GLY A 56 -3.38 -1.28 -8.24
C GLY A 56 -4.27 -1.55 -7.05
N ASP A 57 -3.68 -1.55 -5.85
CA ASP A 57 -4.44 -1.80 -4.63
C ASP A 57 -3.91 -1.01 -3.45
N VAL A 58 -4.79 -0.89 -2.45
CA VAL A 58 -4.43 -0.43 -1.10
C VAL A 58 -5.04 -1.42 -0.13
N ILE A 59 -4.23 -1.94 0.76
CA ILE A 59 -4.69 -2.86 1.80
C ILE A 59 -4.42 -2.21 3.15
N LEU A 60 -5.47 -2.09 3.96
CA LEU A 60 -5.41 -1.44 5.26
C LEU A 60 -5.75 -2.41 6.37
N GLU A 61 -4.94 -2.40 7.42
CA GLU A 61 -5.21 -3.15 8.64
C GLU A 61 -5.65 -2.18 9.73
N ASP A 62 -6.81 -2.43 10.34
CA ASP A 62 -7.28 -1.65 11.48
C ASP A 62 -6.48 -2.04 12.72
N LYS A 63 -5.77 -1.07 13.29
CA LYS A 63 -4.95 -1.27 14.50
C LYS A 63 -5.69 -0.86 15.78
N GLY A 64 -6.94 -0.40 15.65
CA GLY A 64 -7.71 0.12 16.75
C GLY A 64 -7.36 1.57 17.08
N LYS A 65 -8.18 2.20 17.92
CA LYS A 65 -7.96 3.58 18.42
C LYS A 65 -7.79 4.61 17.31
N GLY A 66 -8.46 4.41 16.17
CA GLY A 66 -8.40 5.32 15.05
C GLY A 66 -7.13 5.25 14.23
N THR A 67 -6.34 4.19 14.36
CA THR A 67 -5.10 4.00 13.60
C THR A 67 -5.26 2.86 12.60
N LYS A 68 -4.82 3.08 11.37
CA LYS A 68 -4.79 2.08 10.31
C LYS A 68 -3.37 1.95 9.76
N SER A 69 -2.95 0.73 9.50
CA SER A 69 -1.66 0.46 8.88
C SER A 69 -1.86 0.15 7.41
N ILE A 70 -1.08 0.81 6.55
CA ILE A 70 -1.05 0.49 5.12
C ILE A 70 -0.16 -0.75 4.98
N ILE A 71 -0.78 -1.89 4.67
CA ILE A 71 -0.09 -3.17 4.54
C ILE A 71 0.47 -3.34 3.14
N ASP A 72 -0.28 -2.88 2.13
CA ASP A 72 0.17 -2.87 0.75
C ASP A 72 -0.37 -1.62 0.06
N PHE A 73 0.45 -1.05 -0.80
CA PHE A 73 0.11 0.11 -1.62
C PHE A 73 0.83 -0.04 -2.93
N SER A 74 0.11 -0.33 -3.98
CA SER A 74 0.70 -0.59 -5.28
C SER A 74 -0.04 0.11 -6.39
N VAL A 75 0.72 0.59 -7.37
CA VAL A 75 0.19 1.16 -8.61
C VAL A 75 0.88 0.45 -9.76
N LEU A 76 0.10 -0.07 -10.70
CA LEU A 76 0.68 -0.76 -11.86
C LEU A 76 1.58 0.19 -12.65
N PRO A 77 2.67 -0.35 -13.26
CA PRO A 77 3.67 0.50 -13.95
C PRO A 77 3.06 1.45 -14.98
N GLU A 78 2.05 1.02 -15.74
CA GLU A 78 1.43 1.87 -16.76
C GLU A 78 0.69 3.07 -16.19
N TYR A 79 0.38 3.08 -14.91
CA TYR A 79 -0.29 4.20 -14.24
C TYR A 79 0.63 5.01 -13.33
N GLN A 80 1.89 4.63 -13.21
CA GLN A 80 2.86 5.37 -12.40
C GLN A 80 3.25 6.68 -13.09
N GLY A 81 3.68 7.66 -12.28
CA GLY A 81 4.11 8.96 -12.79
C GLY A 81 2.99 9.87 -13.25
N ARG A 82 1.73 9.55 -12.93
CA ARG A 82 0.56 10.34 -13.35
C ARG A 82 -0.22 10.93 -12.17
N GLY A 83 0.33 10.88 -10.97
CA GLY A 83 -0.33 11.39 -9.78
C GLY A 83 -1.38 10.46 -9.19
N VAL A 84 -1.49 9.23 -9.67
CA VAL A 84 -2.47 8.25 -9.17
C VAL A 84 -2.22 7.94 -7.70
N GLY A 85 -0.96 7.62 -7.34
CA GLY A 85 -0.61 7.28 -5.96
C GLY A 85 -0.95 8.39 -4.99
N ARG A 86 -0.63 9.63 -5.34
CA ARG A 86 -0.94 10.79 -4.50
C ARG A 86 -2.43 10.98 -4.31
N ALA A 87 -3.20 10.88 -5.39
CA ALA A 87 -4.65 11.02 -5.34
C ALA A 87 -5.27 9.92 -4.47
N VAL A 88 -4.76 8.69 -4.56
CA VAL A 88 -5.23 7.57 -3.75
C VAL A 88 -4.94 7.81 -2.28
N LEU A 89 -3.72 8.25 -1.93
CA LEU A 89 -3.38 8.53 -0.53
C LEU A 89 -4.26 9.62 0.06
N GLU A 90 -4.61 10.65 -0.72
CA GLU A 90 -5.54 11.68 -0.26
C GLU A 90 -6.92 11.08 0.06
N LYS A 91 -7.39 10.14 -0.75
CA LYS A 91 -8.66 9.45 -0.48
C LYS A 91 -8.57 8.58 0.77
N VAL A 92 -7.47 7.89 0.98
CA VAL A 92 -7.26 7.06 2.18
C VAL A 92 -7.21 7.93 3.44
N LYS A 93 -6.53 9.06 3.38
CA LYS A 93 -6.49 10.01 4.51
C LYS A 93 -7.88 10.49 4.90
N LYS A 94 -8.76 10.70 3.93
CA LYS A 94 -10.13 11.16 4.17
C LYS A 94 -10.99 10.11 4.86
N MET A 95 -10.57 8.87 4.91
CA MET A 95 -11.26 7.82 5.67
C MET A 95 -11.16 8.07 7.18
N GLY A 96 -10.26 8.94 7.60
CA GLY A 96 -10.08 9.33 8.99
C GLY A 96 -9.08 8.48 9.75
N GLY A 97 -8.62 9.02 10.88
CA GLY A 97 -7.64 8.37 11.72
C GLY A 97 -6.20 8.57 11.24
N GLN A 98 -5.28 8.06 12.03
CA GLN A 98 -3.87 8.11 11.71
C GLN A 98 -3.49 6.93 10.82
N LEU A 99 -2.68 7.19 9.81
CA LEU A 99 -2.13 6.16 8.94
C LEU A 99 -0.68 5.88 9.33
N THR A 100 -0.30 4.62 9.34
CA THR A 100 1.08 4.18 9.52
C THR A 100 1.48 3.26 8.37
N ALA A 101 2.77 3.19 8.09
CA ALA A 101 3.29 2.29 7.08
C ALA A 101 4.78 2.04 7.31
N VAL A 102 5.30 0.96 6.74
CA VAL A 102 6.74 0.77 6.60
C VAL A 102 7.02 0.79 5.11
N THR A 103 7.96 1.62 4.70
CA THR A 103 8.30 1.80 3.28
C THR A 103 9.80 1.63 3.07
N ARG A 104 10.18 1.39 1.81
CA ARG A 104 11.58 1.29 1.40
C ARG A 104 12.15 2.68 1.13
N LYS A 105 13.46 2.76 1.05
CA LYS A 105 14.16 4.00 0.71
C LYS A 105 13.65 4.60 -0.61
N GLU A 106 13.39 3.77 -1.60
CA GLU A 106 13.00 4.18 -2.95
C GLU A 106 11.65 4.89 -2.98
N THR A 107 10.76 4.57 -2.03
CA THR A 107 9.41 5.16 -1.97
C THR A 107 9.24 6.12 -0.79
N PHE A 108 10.23 6.23 0.07
CA PHE A 108 10.16 7.08 1.26
C PHE A 108 9.86 8.54 0.92
N ASP A 109 10.57 9.10 -0.06
CA ASP A 109 10.40 10.50 -0.46
C ASP A 109 8.98 10.79 -0.95
N PHE A 110 8.39 9.85 -1.70
CA PHE A 110 7.01 9.95 -2.15
C PHE A 110 6.04 10.11 -0.96
N PHE A 111 6.21 9.28 0.06
CA PHE A 111 5.35 9.35 1.25
C PHE A 111 5.56 10.64 2.03
N LEU A 112 6.80 11.13 2.12
CA LEU A 112 7.06 12.42 2.77
C LEU A 112 6.31 13.54 2.06
N LYS A 113 6.31 13.54 0.73
CA LYS A 113 5.58 14.54 -0.07
C LYS A 113 4.08 14.43 0.10
N CYS A 114 3.58 13.28 0.53
CA CYS A 114 2.17 13.06 0.78
C CYS A 114 1.75 13.31 2.23
N GLY A 115 2.63 13.91 3.03
CA GLY A 115 2.29 14.32 4.40
C GLY A 115 2.61 13.32 5.48
N PHE A 116 3.40 12.28 5.16
CA PHE A 116 3.91 11.36 6.17
C PHE A 116 5.21 11.90 6.77
N VAL A 117 5.50 11.51 7.99
CA VAL A 117 6.77 11.84 8.67
C VAL A 117 7.45 10.56 9.12
N LEU A 118 8.78 10.59 9.15
CA LEU A 118 9.57 9.46 9.64
C LEU A 118 9.46 9.37 11.15
N LYS A 119 9.07 8.21 11.64
CA LYS A 119 9.03 7.94 13.08
C LYS A 119 10.22 7.10 13.53
N LYS A 120 10.63 6.13 12.72
CA LYS A 120 11.68 5.19 13.11
C LYS A 120 12.30 4.53 11.89
N LEU A 121 13.62 4.37 11.89
CA LEU A 121 14.33 3.55 10.93
C LEU A 121 14.47 2.14 11.51
N ILE A 122 14.04 1.13 10.76
CA ILE A 122 14.13 -0.28 11.17
C ILE A 122 15.18 -0.96 10.31
N LYS A 123 16.34 -1.23 10.91
CA LYS A 123 17.45 -1.86 10.20
C LYS A 123 17.09 -3.27 9.74
N ASN A 124 17.45 -3.58 8.49
CA ASN A 124 17.28 -4.92 7.89
C ASN A 124 15.84 -5.43 7.93
N TYR A 125 14.86 -4.50 7.82
CA TYR A 125 13.44 -4.85 7.93
C TYR A 125 12.99 -5.82 6.83
N TYR A 126 13.35 -5.49 5.59
CA TYR A 126 12.94 -6.29 4.42
C TYR A 126 13.90 -7.44 4.14
N HIS A 127 15.18 -7.20 4.34
CA HIS A 127 16.24 -8.12 3.95
C HIS A 127 17.55 -7.59 4.57
N PRO A 128 18.57 -8.41 4.81
CA PRO A 128 19.88 -7.90 5.24
C PRO A 128 20.35 -6.78 4.29
N GLY A 129 20.63 -5.61 4.86
CA GLY A 129 21.04 -4.42 4.10
C GLY A 129 19.89 -3.61 3.52
N VAL A 130 18.63 -4.02 3.71
CA VAL A 130 17.46 -3.30 3.20
C VAL A 130 16.57 -2.88 4.36
N ASP A 131 16.69 -1.61 4.73
CA ASP A 131 16.00 -1.05 5.89
C ASP A 131 14.55 -0.71 5.60
N GLY A 132 13.71 -0.66 6.64
CA GLY A 132 12.36 -0.15 6.59
C GLY A 132 12.28 1.21 7.25
N TYR A 133 11.49 2.10 6.65
CA TYR A 133 11.22 3.43 7.18
C TYR A 133 9.80 3.42 7.73
N TYR A 134 9.68 3.43 9.06
CA TYR A 134 8.38 3.48 9.70
C TYR A 134 7.90 4.93 9.71
N ILE A 135 6.80 5.16 9.01
CA ILE A 135 6.25 6.48 8.75
C ILE A 135 4.81 6.58 9.23
N VAL A 136 4.41 7.78 9.61
CA VAL A 136 3.07 8.03 10.12
C VAL A 136 2.57 9.36 9.57
N THR A 137 1.23 9.50 9.45
CA THR A 137 0.63 10.80 9.19
C THR A 137 0.54 11.59 10.49
N MET A 138 0.62 12.91 10.38
CA MET A 138 0.31 13.79 11.50
C MET A 138 -1.20 13.80 11.72
N GLU A 139 -1.62 13.83 12.95
CA GLU A 139 -3.04 13.96 13.31
C GLU A 139 -3.54 15.37 13.10
#